data_b30f76f5e0ca7a653ce3b598289bd3c1
#
_entry.id   b30f76f5e0ca7a653ce3b598289bd3c1
#
_cell.length_a   1.000
_cell.length_b   1.000
_cell.length_c   1.000
_cell.angle_alpha   90.00
_cell.angle_beta   90.00
_cell.angle_gamma   90.00
#
_symmetry.space_group_name_H-M   'P 1'
#
loop_
_entity.id
_entity.type
_entity.pdbx_description
1 polymer ?
#
loop_
_entity_poly.entity_id
_entity_poly.type
_entity_poly.pdbx_seq_one_letter_code
_entity_poly.pdbx_strand_id
1 'polypeptide(L)'
;MVADSIRLGGAILKYYPEMLAAQLNGRLLPERQKSRNIRSLLQQCDEEGILQNALVPTFHCMHTPGGPLKYSMEGHQFGIFCIKMTSDNRYIVSVSNKFITFDVVTSDLARQVDLTKK
;
A
#
# COMPACT_ATOMS: atom_id res chain seq x y z
N MET A 1 9.99 9.94 3.21
CA MET A 1 8.99 9.28 4.08
C MET A 1 7.55 9.48 3.62
N VAL A 2 7.12 10.71 3.37
CA VAL A 2 5.72 10.96 2.93
C VAL A 2 5.42 10.29 1.59
N ALA A 3 6.30 10.42 0.60
CA ALA A 3 6.14 9.77 -0.71
C ALA A 3 6.07 8.24 -0.58
N ASP A 4 6.87 7.65 0.29
CA ASP A 4 6.87 6.21 0.53
C ASP A 4 5.59 5.75 1.23
N SER A 5 5.04 6.55 2.14
CA SER A 5 3.74 6.29 2.77
C SER A 5 2.62 6.26 1.74
N ILE A 6 2.61 7.21 0.81
CA ILE A 6 1.62 7.26 -0.27
C ILE A 6 1.78 6.04 -1.19
N ARG A 7 3.00 5.67 -1.52
CA ARG A 7 3.29 4.50 -2.35
C ARG A 7 2.80 3.20 -1.69
N LEU A 8 3.06 3.00 -0.41
CA LEU A 8 2.59 1.82 0.33
C LEU A 8 1.06 1.76 0.44
N GLY A 9 0.40 2.91 0.49
CA GLY A 9 -1.06 3.01 0.48
C GLY A 9 -1.68 3.09 -0.91
N GLY A 10 -0.90 2.98 -1.97
CA GLY A 10 -1.34 3.19 -3.36
C GLY A 10 -2.53 2.35 -3.79
N ALA A 11 -2.59 1.10 -3.32
CA ALA A 11 -3.70 0.20 -3.59
C ALA A 11 -5.05 0.79 -3.18
N ILE A 12 -5.11 1.36 -1.98
CA ILE A 12 -6.31 1.95 -1.42
C ILE A 12 -6.56 3.34 -2.01
N LEU A 13 -5.52 4.17 -2.08
CA LEU A 13 -5.62 5.56 -2.51
C LEU A 13 -6.03 5.72 -3.98
N LYS A 14 -5.73 4.73 -4.81
CA LYS A 14 -6.15 4.71 -6.21
C LYS A 14 -7.68 4.72 -6.35
N TYR A 15 -8.37 4.00 -5.49
CA TYR A 15 -9.84 3.88 -5.51
C TYR A 15 -10.54 4.79 -4.50
N TYR A 16 -9.87 5.10 -3.40
CA TYR A 16 -10.41 5.87 -2.27
C TYR A 16 -9.43 6.96 -1.85
N PRO A 17 -9.27 8.03 -2.67
CA PRO A 17 -8.32 9.12 -2.36
C PRO A 17 -8.67 9.87 -1.07
N GLU A 18 -9.93 9.82 -0.63
CA GLU A 18 -10.38 10.38 0.66
C GLU A 18 -9.73 9.70 1.87
N MET A 19 -9.15 8.51 1.70
CA MET A 19 -8.44 7.79 2.76
C MET A 19 -7.00 8.28 2.99
N LEU A 20 -6.57 9.34 2.31
CA LEU A 20 -5.20 9.87 2.42
C LEU A 20 -4.84 10.24 3.86
N ALA A 21 -5.71 10.94 4.59
CA ALA A 21 -5.47 11.32 5.98
C ALA A 21 -5.28 10.10 6.88
N ALA A 22 -6.12 9.08 6.72
CA ALA A 22 -6.04 7.83 7.48
C ALA A 22 -4.73 7.06 7.19
N GLN A 23 -4.32 6.99 5.92
CA GLN A 23 -3.09 6.32 5.51
C GLN A 23 -1.84 7.03 6.05
N LEU A 24 -1.79 8.34 5.97
CA LEU A 24 -0.65 9.13 6.48
C LEU A 24 -0.54 9.03 8.00
N ASN A 25 -1.64 9.21 8.74
CA ASN A 25 -1.62 9.06 10.19
C ASN A 25 -1.26 7.64 10.62
N GLY A 26 -1.86 6.63 10.02
CA GLY A 26 -1.59 5.23 10.37
C GLY A 26 -0.13 4.82 10.20
N ARG A 27 0.58 5.41 9.23
CA ARG A 27 1.97 5.05 8.91
C ARG A 27 3.02 5.97 9.54
N LEU A 28 2.73 7.25 9.72
CA LEU A 28 3.71 8.26 10.11
C LEU A 28 3.61 8.73 11.57
N LEU A 29 2.65 8.23 12.33
CA LEU A 29 2.48 8.59 13.75
C LEU A 29 3.78 8.48 14.57
N PRO A 30 4.61 7.43 14.43
CA PRO A 30 5.86 7.32 15.16
C PRO A 30 6.87 8.44 14.84
N GLU A 31 6.77 9.04 13.67
CA GLU A 31 7.67 10.11 13.22
C GLU A 31 7.19 11.52 13.62
N ARG A 32 5.99 11.62 14.20
CA ARG A 32 5.37 12.90 14.57
C ARG A 32 6.24 13.73 15.52
N GLN A 33 6.92 13.07 16.45
CA GLN A 33 7.78 13.77 17.43
C GLN A 33 9.18 14.06 16.88
N LYS A 34 9.62 13.33 15.87
CA LYS A 34 10.97 13.43 15.32
C LYS A 34 11.09 14.52 14.26
N SER A 35 10.02 14.84 13.55
CA SER A 35 10.04 15.82 12.46
C SER A 35 8.92 16.83 12.61
N ARG A 36 9.29 18.11 12.59
CA ARG A 36 8.35 19.23 12.65
C ARG A 36 7.42 19.25 11.43
N ASN A 37 7.96 18.94 10.25
CA ASN A 37 7.18 18.92 9.01
C ASN A 37 6.14 17.80 9.01
N ILE A 38 6.51 16.63 9.51
CA ILE A 38 5.57 15.51 9.64
C ILE A 38 4.49 15.83 10.68
N ARG A 39 4.87 16.44 11.80
CA ARG A 39 3.91 16.90 12.83
C ARG A 39 2.87 17.84 12.23
N SER A 40 3.31 18.82 11.48
CA SER A 40 2.43 19.81 10.83
C SER A 40 1.51 19.14 9.81
N LEU A 41 2.04 18.21 9.00
CA LEU A 41 1.25 17.44 8.02
C LEU A 41 0.19 16.59 8.71
N LEU A 42 0.54 15.86 9.76
CA LEU A 42 -0.41 15.01 10.49
C LEU A 42 -1.48 15.82 11.20
N GLN A 43 -1.16 17.02 11.67
CA GLN A 43 -2.15 17.93 12.22
C GLN A 43 -3.17 18.35 11.16
N GLN A 44 -2.72 18.68 9.96
CA GLN A 44 -3.62 18.95 8.82
C GLN A 44 -4.49 17.74 8.48
N CYS A 45 -3.94 16.54 8.54
CA CYS A 45 -4.71 15.31 8.31
C CYS A 45 -5.81 15.12 9.35
N ASP A 46 -5.55 15.43 10.61
CA ASP A 46 -6.55 15.35 11.67
C ASP A 46 -7.70 16.34 11.42
N GLU A 47 -7.37 17.60 11.06
CA GLU A 47 -8.35 18.64 10.77
C GLU A 47 -9.21 18.30 9.53
N GLU A 48 -8.59 17.90 8.44
CA GLU A 48 -9.27 17.51 7.20
C GLU A 48 -10.10 16.24 7.38
N GLY A 49 -9.60 15.27 8.14
CA GLY A 49 -10.33 14.04 8.46
C GLY A 49 -11.66 14.32 9.15
N ILE A 50 -11.69 15.27 10.09
CA ILE A 50 -12.93 15.71 10.76
C ILE A 50 -13.89 16.32 9.75
N LEU A 51 -13.42 17.19 8.86
CA LEU A 51 -14.23 17.84 7.85
C LEU A 51 -14.83 16.86 6.85
N GLN A 52 -14.12 15.79 6.52
CA GLN A 52 -14.55 14.76 5.57
C GLN A 52 -15.29 13.59 6.21
N ASN A 53 -15.52 13.64 7.53
CA ASN A 53 -16.08 12.53 8.33
C ASN A 53 -15.31 11.22 8.15
N ALA A 54 -13.99 11.31 7.94
CA ALA A 54 -13.12 10.16 7.80
C ALA A 54 -12.69 9.61 9.16
N LEU A 55 -12.53 8.29 9.24
CA LEU A 55 -11.92 7.65 10.41
C LEU A 55 -10.40 7.78 10.30
N VAL A 56 -9.80 8.56 11.19
CA VAL A 56 -8.36 8.79 11.24
C VAL A 56 -7.78 8.06 12.46
N PRO A 57 -6.79 7.16 12.28
CA PRO A 57 -6.17 6.46 13.40
C PRO A 57 -5.47 7.41 14.37
N THR A 58 -5.66 7.18 15.66
CA THR A 58 -4.95 7.89 16.74
C THR A 58 -3.74 7.13 17.24
N PHE A 59 -3.62 5.86 16.88
CA PHE A 59 -2.50 4.98 17.20
C PHE A 59 -1.82 4.49 15.93
N HIS A 60 -0.54 4.16 16.05
CA HIS A 60 0.21 3.53 14.94
C HIS A 60 -0.34 2.13 14.67
N CYS A 61 -0.92 1.96 13.48
CA CYS A 61 -1.60 0.72 13.09
C CYS A 61 -1.20 0.18 11.71
N MET A 62 -0.34 0.88 10.99
CA MET A 62 0.12 0.50 9.66
C MET A 62 1.64 0.51 9.60
N HIS A 63 2.20 -0.27 8.68
CA HIS A 63 3.66 -0.31 8.51
C HIS A 63 4.21 1.05 8.10
N THR A 64 5.22 1.52 8.85
CA THR A 64 5.98 2.73 8.55
C THR A 64 6.87 2.50 7.33
N PRO A 65 7.12 3.52 6.49
CA PRO A 65 8.10 3.43 5.42
C PRO A 65 9.48 3.02 5.94
N GLY A 66 10.16 2.12 5.23
CA GLY A 66 11.44 1.54 5.68
C GLY A 66 11.31 0.36 6.63
N GLY A 67 10.08 0.00 7.04
CA GLY A 67 9.80 -1.18 7.86
C GLY A 67 9.73 -2.48 7.04
N PRO A 68 9.09 -3.53 7.60
CA PRO A 68 9.04 -4.85 6.94
C PRO A 68 8.23 -4.86 5.65
N LEU A 69 7.20 -4.03 5.53
CA LEU A 69 6.43 -3.91 4.29
C LEU A 69 7.22 -3.13 3.24
N LYS A 70 7.55 -3.79 2.13
CA LYS A 70 8.30 -3.18 1.03
C LYS A 70 7.40 -2.75 -0.12
N TYR A 71 6.50 -3.63 -0.53
CA TYR A 71 5.62 -3.41 -1.67
C TYR A 71 4.24 -3.97 -1.40
N SER A 72 3.24 -3.33 -2.00
CA SER A 72 1.89 -3.88 -2.15
C SER A 72 1.64 -4.02 -3.64
N MET A 73 1.51 -5.27 -4.10
CA MET A 73 1.38 -5.60 -5.53
C MET A 73 -0.07 -5.87 -5.85
N GLU A 74 -0.62 -5.09 -6.78
CA GLU A 74 -2.01 -5.16 -7.18
C GLU A 74 -2.17 -5.83 -8.54
N GLY A 75 -3.34 -6.42 -8.75
CA GLY A 75 -3.71 -7.01 -10.04
C GLY A 75 -4.80 -8.05 -9.94
N HIS A 76 -4.98 -8.67 -8.79
CA HIS A 76 -6.06 -9.63 -8.58
C HIS A 76 -7.34 -8.93 -8.09
N GLN A 77 -8.47 -9.33 -8.66
CA GLN A 77 -9.81 -8.89 -8.24
C GLN A 77 -10.50 -9.89 -7.32
N PHE A 78 -9.99 -11.11 -7.29
CA PHE A 78 -10.53 -12.22 -6.49
C PHE A 78 -9.46 -12.77 -5.55
N GLY A 79 -9.88 -13.63 -4.63
CA GLY A 79 -8.96 -14.27 -3.68
C GLY A 79 -7.82 -15.02 -4.37
N ILE A 80 -6.64 -14.93 -3.79
CA ILE A 80 -5.45 -15.61 -4.29
C ILE A 80 -5.41 -17.02 -3.71
N PHE A 81 -5.27 -18.02 -4.57
CA PHE A 81 -5.22 -19.44 -4.16
C PHE A 81 -3.80 -19.92 -3.91
N CYS A 82 -2.84 -19.40 -4.64
CA CYS A 82 -1.45 -19.85 -4.56
C CYS A 82 -0.49 -18.74 -4.95
N ILE A 83 0.67 -18.75 -4.28
CA ILE A 83 1.80 -17.85 -4.59
C ILE A 83 3.05 -18.71 -4.68
N LYS A 84 3.85 -18.52 -5.72
CA LYS A 84 5.15 -19.15 -5.91
C LYS A 84 6.18 -18.12 -6.39
N MET A 85 7.41 -18.32 -5.95
CA MET A 85 8.54 -17.55 -6.43
C MET A 85 9.36 -18.37 -7.42
N THR A 86 9.88 -17.75 -8.47
CA THR A 86 10.78 -18.42 -9.42
C THR A 86 12.09 -18.80 -8.77
N SER A 87 12.79 -19.80 -9.30
CA SER A 87 14.03 -20.34 -8.72
C SER A 87 15.18 -19.31 -8.66
N ASP A 88 15.16 -18.31 -9.55
CA ASP A 88 16.11 -17.19 -9.57
C ASP A 88 15.74 -16.05 -8.59
N ASN A 89 14.64 -16.19 -7.84
CA ASN A 89 14.11 -15.19 -6.91
C ASN A 89 13.77 -13.84 -7.55
N ARG A 90 13.54 -13.80 -8.86
CA ARG A 90 13.28 -12.57 -9.59
C ARG A 90 11.78 -12.27 -9.73
N TYR A 91 10.96 -13.29 -9.87
CA TYR A 91 9.53 -13.13 -10.10
C TYR A 91 8.70 -13.86 -9.07
N ILE A 92 7.55 -13.26 -8.74
CA ILE A 92 6.50 -13.89 -7.95
C ILE A 92 5.32 -14.16 -8.89
N VAL A 93 4.85 -15.40 -8.90
CA VAL A 93 3.64 -15.80 -9.64
C VAL A 93 2.52 -16.02 -8.65
N SER A 94 1.43 -15.29 -8.79
CA SER A 94 0.23 -15.44 -7.98
C SER A 94 -0.94 -15.92 -8.84
N VAL A 95 -1.74 -16.80 -8.29
CA VAL A 95 -2.82 -17.49 -9.01
C VAL A 95 -4.17 -17.21 -8.34
N SER A 96 -5.11 -16.74 -9.13
CA SER A 96 -6.52 -16.60 -8.80
C SER A 96 -7.32 -17.07 -10.01
N ASN A 97 -8.26 -16.28 -10.51
CA ASN A 97 -8.85 -16.47 -11.84
C ASN A 97 -7.88 -16.13 -12.99
N LYS A 98 -6.71 -15.60 -12.65
CA LYS A 98 -5.62 -15.22 -13.56
C LYS A 98 -4.29 -15.65 -12.96
N PHE A 99 -3.31 -15.89 -13.84
CA PHE A 99 -1.91 -15.90 -13.45
C PHE A 99 -1.35 -14.49 -13.58
N ILE A 100 -0.79 -13.96 -12.52
CA ILE A 100 -0.09 -12.67 -12.55
C ILE A 100 1.34 -12.88 -12.09
N THR A 101 2.28 -12.36 -12.88
CA THR A 101 3.69 -12.39 -12.55
C THR A 101 4.17 -10.97 -12.21
N PHE A 102 4.77 -10.80 -11.04
CA PHE A 102 5.36 -9.55 -10.59
C PHE A 102 6.87 -9.64 -10.56
N ASP A 103 7.54 -8.57 -10.92
CA ASP A 103 8.99 -8.42 -10.72
C ASP A 103 9.26 -8.04 -9.27
N VAL A 104 10.09 -8.82 -8.57
CA VAL A 104 10.39 -8.61 -7.14
C VAL A 104 11.18 -7.31 -6.89
N VAL A 105 12.01 -6.90 -7.84
CA VAL A 105 12.85 -5.72 -7.70
C VAL A 105 12.08 -4.43 -7.97
N THR A 106 11.28 -4.40 -9.04
CA THR A 106 10.52 -3.21 -9.46
C THR A 106 9.13 -3.17 -8.87
N SER A 107 8.62 -4.28 -8.34
CA SER A 107 7.23 -4.48 -7.89
C SER A 107 6.17 -4.30 -9.00
N ASP A 108 6.60 -4.24 -10.25
CA ASP A 108 5.72 -4.04 -11.39
C ASP A 108 5.15 -5.36 -11.91
N LEU A 109 3.99 -5.25 -12.53
CA LEU A 109 3.36 -6.39 -13.21
C LEU A 109 4.15 -6.72 -14.47
N ALA A 110 4.78 -7.91 -14.48
CA ALA A 110 5.58 -8.38 -15.63
C ALA A 110 4.71 -9.08 -16.68
N ARG A 111 3.75 -9.90 -16.24
CA ARG A 111 2.88 -10.65 -17.15
C ARG A 111 1.55 -10.99 -16.49
N GLN A 112 0.50 -11.03 -17.29
CA GLN A 112 -0.82 -11.48 -16.88
C GLN A 112 -1.39 -12.47 -17.90
N VAL A 113 -1.92 -13.58 -17.41
CA VAL A 113 -2.62 -14.59 -18.22
C VAL A 113 -3.99 -14.86 -17.61
N ASP A 114 -5.03 -14.67 -18.37
CA ASP A 114 -6.41 -14.92 -17.93
C ASP A 114 -6.75 -16.40 -18.13
N LEU A 115 -7.19 -17.07 -17.07
CA LEU A 115 -7.57 -18.48 -17.09
C LEU A 115 -9.00 -18.73 -17.57
N THR A 116 -9.83 -17.69 -17.55
CA THR A 116 -11.25 -17.81 -17.93
C THR A 116 -11.48 -17.64 -19.43
N LYS A 117 -10.50 -17.16 -20.17
CA LYS A 117 -10.54 -17.05 -21.63
C LYS A 117 -9.99 -18.32 -22.28
N LYS A 118 -10.88 -18.98 -22.96
CA LYS A 118 -10.50 -20.11 -23.83
C LYS A 118 -10.01 -19.61 -25.19
#